data_1c78aefffc775c70a92156c3c6083767
#
_entry.id   1c78aefffc775c70a92156c3c6083767
#
_cell.length_a   1.000
_cell.length_b   1.000
_cell.length_c   1.000
_cell.angle_alpha   90.00
_cell.angle_beta   90.00
_cell.angle_gamma   90.00
#
_symmetry.space_group_name_H-M   'P 1'
#
loop_
_entity.id
_entity.type
_entity.pdbx_description
1 polymer ?
#
loop_
_entity_poly.entity_id
_entity_poly.type
_entity_poly.pdbx_seq_one_letter_code
_entity_poly.pdbx_strand_id
1 'polypeptide(L)'
;MIPPGARAVIWLLCTYPETREADERVQAAARLQRTLGLPIWLFGSRSAQYPTPVEQTLRNKLVAAGVPADAVACSIELTTAVTLDTSQEAVNVAATARARGIDALVCVSNRLHLLQARALLRRSGLRLILAPTPLRDRRWWYVTVRLVLIPLAMLGLGHRFPPLVLLRRARARLASWPV
;
A
#
# COMPACT_ATOMS: atom_id res chain seq x y z
N MET A 1 7.23 17.00 -6.24
CA MET A 1 8.54 16.86 -6.90
C MET A 1 9.49 16.13 -5.97
N ILE A 2 10.26 15.17 -6.49
CA ILE A 2 11.32 14.46 -5.74
C ILE A 2 12.51 15.41 -5.64
N PRO A 3 13.10 15.61 -4.44
CA PRO A 3 14.27 16.45 -4.30
C PRO A 3 15.47 15.88 -5.06
N PRO A 4 16.36 16.72 -5.60
CA PRO A 4 17.61 16.27 -6.20
C PRO A 4 18.41 15.43 -5.17
N GLY A 5 18.92 14.28 -5.59
CA GLY A 5 19.71 13.38 -4.75
C GLY A 5 18.90 12.51 -3.77
N ALA A 6 17.59 12.74 -3.61
CA ALA A 6 16.77 11.91 -2.73
C ALA A 6 16.54 10.51 -3.33
N ARG A 7 16.74 9.47 -2.53
CA ARG A 7 16.39 8.10 -2.89
C ARG A 7 14.88 7.91 -2.74
N ALA A 8 14.21 7.51 -3.80
CA ALA A 8 12.77 7.38 -3.81
C ALA A 8 12.31 6.04 -4.36
N VAL A 9 11.10 5.63 -3.98
CA VAL A 9 10.43 4.46 -4.53
C VAL A 9 8.95 4.77 -4.77
N ILE A 10 8.33 4.04 -5.70
CA ILE A 10 6.88 4.07 -5.90
C ILE A 10 6.27 3.04 -4.94
N TRP A 11 5.42 3.49 -4.03
CA TRP A 11 4.62 2.60 -3.21
C TRP A 11 3.22 2.49 -3.80
N LEU A 12 2.94 1.34 -4.41
CA LEU A 12 1.60 1.01 -4.89
C LEU A 12 0.80 0.39 -3.74
N LEU A 13 -0.14 1.16 -3.19
CA LEU A 13 -1.02 0.68 -2.13
C LEU A 13 -1.94 -0.42 -2.69
N CYS A 14 -1.87 -1.59 -2.07
CA CYS A 14 -2.60 -2.76 -2.54
C CYS A 14 -4.12 -2.59 -2.38
N THR A 15 -4.86 -3.23 -3.27
CA THR A 15 -6.32 -3.33 -3.28
C THR A 15 -6.71 -4.68 -3.84
N TYR A 16 -8.00 -5.02 -3.87
CA TYR A 16 -8.47 -6.26 -4.47
C TYR A 16 -8.08 -6.33 -5.96
N PRO A 17 -7.26 -7.31 -6.36
CA PRO A 17 -6.59 -7.29 -7.66
C PRO A 17 -7.52 -7.46 -8.85
N GLU A 18 -8.74 -7.99 -8.66
CA GLU A 18 -9.73 -8.20 -9.73
C GLU A 18 -10.57 -6.95 -10.02
N THR A 19 -10.30 -5.85 -9.30
CA THR A 19 -11.11 -4.64 -9.46
C THR A 19 -10.53 -3.71 -10.54
N ARG A 20 -11.41 -2.97 -11.22
CA ARG A 20 -11.02 -1.89 -12.12
C ARG A 20 -10.13 -0.85 -11.42
N GLU A 21 -10.33 -0.65 -10.12
CA GLU A 21 -9.49 0.25 -9.33
C GLU A 21 -8.05 -0.25 -9.25
N ALA A 22 -7.83 -1.57 -9.14
CA ALA A 22 -6.50 -2.17 -9.18
C ALA A 22 -5.84 -1.92 -10.54
N ASP A 23 -6.57 -2.11 -11.64
CA ASP A 23 -6.04 -1.87 -12.98
C ASP A 23 -5.63 -0.41 -13.18
N GLU A 24 -6.44 0.54 -12.72
CA GLU A 24 -6.12 1.97 -12.82
C GLU A 24 -4.89 2.33 -11.97
N ARG A 25 -4.72 1.73 -10.79
CA ARG A 25 -3.52 1.91 -9.96
C ARG A 25 -2.28 1.31 -10.62
N VAL A 26 -2.39 0.10 -11.16
CA VAL A 26 -1.31 -0.57 -11.91
C VAL A 26 -0.87 0.30 -13.09
N GLN A 27 -1.82 0.78 -13.89
CA GLN A 27 -1.50 1.66 -15.04
C GLN A 27 -0.83 2.98 -14.60
N ALA A 28 -1.29 3.57 -13.48
CA ALA A 28 -0.67 4.78 -12.94
C ALA A 28 0.76 4.50 -12.45
N ALA A 29 0.99 3.41 -11.72
CA ALA A 29 2.30 3.02 -11.23
C ALA A 29 3.26 2.69 -12.38
N ALA A 30 2.79 1.97 -13.42
CA ALA A 30 3.58 1.65 -14.60
C ALA A 30 3.98 2.91 -15.37
N ARG A 31 3.09 3.89 -15.54
CA ARG A 31 3.45 5.19 -16.15
C ARG A 31 4.51 5.92 -15.35
N LEU A 32 4.34 5.99 -14.02
CA LEU A 32 5.30 6.64 -13.12
C LEU A 32 6.65 5.94 -13.16
N GLN A 33 6.68 4.62 -13.19
CA GLN A 33 7.92 3.85 -13.28
C GLN A 33 8.66 4.16 -14.57
N ARG A 34 7.97 4.18 -15.73
CA ARG A 34 8.60 4.56 -17.02
C ARG A 34 9.13 6.00 -17.04
N THR A 35 8.43 6.92 -16.37
CA THR A 35 8.84 8.34 -16.34
C THR A 35 9.97 8.61 -15.37
N LEU A 36 9.98 7.94 -14.22
CA LEU A 36 10.87 8.24 -13.10
C LEU A 36 12.02 7.25 -12.96
N GLY A 37 11.93 6.05 -13.57
CA GLY A 37 12.91 4.97 -13.41
C GLY A 37 12.95 4.37 -11.97
N LEU A 38 11.93 4.64 -11.14
CA LEU A 38 11.93 4.23 -9.74
C LEU A 38 11.40 2.80 -9.57
N PRO A 39 11.93 2.02 -8.61
CA PRO A 39 11.37 0.73 -8.28
C PRO A 39 9.98 0.87 -7.65
N ILE A 40 9.15 -0.17 -7.82
CA ILE A 40 7.81 -0.27 -7.26
C ILE A 40 7.82 -1.24 -6.08
N TRP A 41 7.29 -0.80 -4.94
CA TRP A 41 7.08 -1.64 -3.76
C TRP A 41 5.61 -1.97 -3.57
N LEU A 42 5.35 -3.24 -3.29
CA LEU A 42 4.03 -3.80 -2.97
C LEU A 42 4.04 -4.33 -1.54
N PHE A 43 3.10 -3.86 -0.72
CA PHE A 43 2.88 -4.33 0.64
C PHE A 43 1.42 -4.73 0.76
N GLY A 44 1.08 -5.94 0.38
CA GLY A 44 -0.28 -6.44 0.41
C GLY A 44 -0.57 -7.31 1.63
N SER A 45 -1.84 -7.47 1.93
CA SER A 45 -2.29 -8.43 2.92
C SER A 45 -2.51 -9.80 2.28
N ARG A 46 -2.23 -10.87 3.03
CA ARG A 46 -2.74 -12.19 2.71
C ARG A 46 -4.25 -12.19 2.88
N SER A 47 -4.96 -12.72 1.90
CA SER A 47 -6.40 -12.96 1.97
C SER A 47 -6.65 -14.42 1.67
N ALA A 48 -7.37 -15.12 2.55
CA ALA A 48 -7.82 -16.49 2.29
C ALA A 48 -8.75 -16.59 1.06
N GLN A 49 -9.25 -15.47 0.59
CA GLN A 49 -10.13 -15.39 -0.57
C GLN A 49 -9.38 -15.54 -1.92
N TYR A 50 -8.06 -15.35 -1.91
CA TYR A 50 -7.25 -15.38 -3.12
C TYR A 50 -6.17 -16.47 -2.99
N PRO A 51 -6.07 -17.43 -3.91
CA PRO A 51 -5.05 -18.48 -3.91
C PRO A 51 -3.63 -17.92 -4.06
N THR A 52 -3.50 -16.79 -4.76
CA THR A 52 -2.25 -16.07 -4.94
C THR A 52 -2.24 -14.84 -4.02
N PRO A 53 -1.15 -14.54 -3.32
CA PRO A 53 -1.03 -13.30 -2.57
C PRO A 53 -1.36 -12.09 -3.45
N VAL A 54 -2.09 -11.13 -2.89
CA VAL A 54 -2.50 -9.90 -3.60
C VAL A 54 -1.33 -9.22 -4.29
N GLU A 55 -0.17 -9.19 -3.64
CA GLU A 55 1.06 -8.62 -4.18
C GLU A 55 1.52 -9.32 -5.46
N GLN A 56 1.50 -10.65 -5.47
CA GLN A 56 1.94 -11.42 -6.63
C GLN A 56 1.02 -11.17 -7.83
N THR A 57 -0.29 -11.10 -7.59
CA THR A 57 -1.25 -10.78 -8.65
C THR A 57 -1.02 -9.36 -9.20
N LEU A 58 -0.78 -8.38 -8.34
CA LEU A 58 -0.47 -7.02 -8.77
C LEU A 58 0.88 -6.91 -9.47
N ARG A 59 1.89 -7.68 -9.03
CA ARG A 59 3.19 -7.78 -9.71
C ARG A 59 3.01 -8.31 -11.12
N ASN A 60 2.25 -9.39 -11.30
CA ASN A 60 1.98 -9.96 -12.62
C ASN A 60 1.28 -8.93 -13.54
N LYS A 61 0.31 -8.16 -13.01
CA LYS A 61 -0.34 -7.08 -13.76
C LYS A 61 0.62 -5.94 -14.12
N LEU A 62 1.55 -5.57 -13.24
CA LEU A 62 2.58 -4.56 -13.53
C LEU A 62 3.52 -5.03 -14.64
N VAL A 63 3.97 -6.28 -14.57
CA VAL A 63 4.82 -6.88 -15.61
C VAL A 63 4.07 -6.93 -16.95
N ALA A 64 2.80 -7.35 -16.96
CA ALA A 64 1.95 -7.31 -18.15
C ALA A 64 1.72 -5.87 -18.68
N ALA A 65 1.81 -4.85 -17.83
CA ALA A 65 1.77 -3.45 -18.22
C ALA A 65 3.14 -2.89 -18.65
N GLY A 66 4.16 -3.75 -18.80
CA GLY A 66 5.48 -3.40 -19.32
C GLY A 66 6.48 -2.90 -18.26
N VAL A 67 6.21 -3.10 -16.98
CA VAL A 67 7.18 -2.82 -15.92
C VAL A 67 8.19 -3.97 -15.85
N PRO A 68 9.51 -3.72 -15.82
CA PRO A 68 10.51 -4.77 -15.63
C PRO A 68 10.28 -5.53 -14.32
N ALA A 69 10.39 -6.86 -14.34
CA ALA A 69 10.08 -7.70 -13.19
C ALA A 69 11.00 -7.42 -11.98
N ASP A 70 12.25 -7.07 -12.23
CA ASP A 70 13.25 -6.67 -11.24
C ASP A 70 13.01 -5.27 -10.64
N ALA A 71 12.20 -4.45 -11.31
CA ALA A 71 11.77 -3.16 -10.79
C ALA A 71 10.59 -3.27 -9.81
N VAL A 72 10.02 -4.47 -9.59
CA VAL A 72 8.89 -4.67 -8.67
C VAL A 72 9.30 -5.59 -7.53
N ALA A 73 9.24 -5.08 -6.30
CA ALA A 73 9.52 -5.85 -5.10
C ALA A 73 8.25 -6.01 -4.25
N CYS A 74 7.96 -7.24 -3.84
CA CYS A 74 6.88 -7.59 -2.92
C CYS A 74 7.36 -7.55 -1.46
N SER A 75 6.43 -7.47 -0.50
CA SER A 75 6.77 -7.38 0.92
C SER A 75 7.65 -8.53 1.40
N ILE A 76 7.45 -9.73 0.89
CA ILE A 76 8.27 -10.91 1.23
C ILE A 76 9.76 -10.75 0.89
N GLU A 77 10.06 -9.95 -0.13
CA GLU A 77 11.44 -9.64 -0.57
C GLU A 77 12.02 -8.45 0.21
N LEU A 78 11.15 -7.68 0.84
CA LEU A 78 11.48 -6.41 1.50
C LEU A 78 11.56 -6.51 3.03
N THR A 79 10.71 -7.36 3.64
CA THR A 79 10.57 -7.49 5.10
C THR A 79 10.00 -8.86 5.48
N THR A 80 10.26 -9.29 6.71
CA THR A 80 9.63 -10.48 7.31
C THR A 80 8.30 -10.14 7.99
N ALA A 81 7.95 -8.86 8.10
CA ALA A 81 6.74 -8.42 8.78
C ALA A 81 5.49 -8.72 7.96
N VAL A 82 4.47 -9.27 8.63
CA VAL A 82 3.17 -9.55 8.03
C VAL A 82 2.36 -8.26 7.93
N THR A 83 1.67 -8.07 6.81
CA THR A 83 0.77 -6.95 6.57
C THR A 83 -0.67 -7.46 6.52
N LEU A 84 -1.54 -6.97 7.39
CA LEU A 84 -2.95 -7.37 7.46
C LEU A 84 -3.92 -6.22 7.11
N ASP A 85 -3.47 -4.99 7.24
CA ASP A 85 -4.26 -3.79 6.95
C ASP A 85 -3.37 -2.59 6.59
N THR A 86 -3.99 -1.51 6.14
CA THR A 86 -3.30 -0.29 5.73
C THR A 86 -2.43 0.34 6.84
N SER A 87 -2.77 0.16 8.11
CA SER A 87 -1.96 0.72 9.20
C SER A 87 -0.65 -0.04 9.35
N GLN A 88 -0.70 -1.37 9.28
CA GLN A 88 0.50 -2.20 9.29
C GLN A 88 1.30 -2.03 8.00
N GLU A 89 0.62 -1.91 6.86
CA GLU A 89 1.26 -1.60 5.58
C GLU A 89 2.10 -0.33 5.70
N ALA A 90 1.55 0.75 6.24
CA ALA A 90 2.26 2.01 6.43
C ALA A 90 3.47 1.87 7.39
N VAL A 91 3.31 1.13 8.49
CA VAL A 91 4.41 0.87 9.43
C VAL A 91 5.54 0.09 8.76
N ASN A 92 5.20 -0.99 8.05
CA ASN A 92 6.17 -1.85 7.38
C ASN A 92 6.90 -1.11 6.26
N VAL A 93 6.18 -0.33 5.45
CA VAL A 93 6.79 0.53 4.42
C VAL A 93 7.74 1.54 5.03
N ALA A 94 7.35 2.22 6.11
CA ALA A 94 8.21 3.21 6.77
C ALA A 94 9.47 2.57 7.36
N ALA A 95 9.35 1.42 8.00
CA ALA A 95 10.50 0.69 8.56
C ALA A 95 11.46 0.23 7.45
N THR A 96 10.91 -0.33 6.37
CA THR A 96 11.69 -0.78 5.21
C THR A 96 12.38 0.38 4.51
N ALA A 97 11.67 1.50 4.33
CA ALA A 97 12.23 2.71 3.71
C ALA A 97 13.42 3.23 4.52
N ARG A 98 13.27 3.31 5.86
CA ARG A 98 14.36 3.74 6.75
C ARG A 98 15.56 2.78 6.67
N ALA A 99 15.34 1.47 6.74
CA ALA A 99 16.40 0.47 6.69
C ALA A 99 17.17 0.49 5.36
N ARG A 100 16.51 0.92 4.27
CA ARG A 100 17.11 0.99 2.92
C ARG A 100 17.55 2.40 2.53
N GLY A 101 17.50 3.39 3.44
CA GLY A 101 17.90 4.77 3.17
C GLY A 101 17.05 5.43 2.08
N ILE A 102 15.74 5.17 2.07
CA ILE A 102 14.77 5.82 1.18
C ILE A 102 14.25 7.07 1.86
N ASP A 103 14.26 8.20 1.16
CA ASP A 103 13.86 9.52 1.67
C ASP A 103 12.43 9.89 1.26
N ALA A 104 11.96 9.36 0.13
CA ALA A 104 10.67 9.72 -0.45
C ALA A 104 9.87 8.51 -0.95
N LEU A 105 8.55 8.58 -0.77
CA LEU A 105 7.59 7.62 -1.30
C LEU A 105 6.65 8.31 -2.30
N VAL A 106 6.59 7.81 -3.53
CA VAL A 106 5.55 8.16 -4.51
C VAL A 106 4.39 7.22 -4.31
N CYS A 107 3.36 7.67 -3.58
CA CYS A 107 2.24 6.84 -3.15
C CYS A 107 1.14 6.82 -4.22
N VAL A 108 0.82 5.64 -4.76
CA VAL A 108 -0.20 5.45 -5.80
C VAL A 108 -1.42 4.79 -5.22
N SER A 109 -2.56 5.47 -5.19
CA SER A 109 -3.86 4.94 -4.76
C SER A 109 -5.00 5.94 -5.02
N ASN A 110 -6.25 5.61 -4.65
CA ASN A 110 -7.32 6.58 -4.64
C ASN A 110 -7.12 7.66 -3.55
N ARG A 111 -7.77 8.81 -3.72
CA ARG A 111 -7.60 9.98 -2.83
C ARG A 111 -7.84 9.67 -1.36
N LEU A 112 -8.89 8.91 -1.01
CA LEU A 112 -9.22 8.59 0.39
C LEU A 112 -8.15 7.70 1.02
N HIS A 113 -7.65 6.72 0.28
CA HIS A 113 -6.58 5.84 0.75
C HIS A 113 -5.26 6.60 0.92
N LEU A 114 -4.95 7.52 0.00
CA LEU A 114 -3.77 8.38 0.11
C LEU A 114 -3.84 9.33 1.32
N LEU A 115 -5.00 9.88 1.64
CA LEU A 115 -5.18 10.68 2.85
C LEU A 115 -4.94 9.86 4.12
N GLN A 116 -5.43 8.62 4.17
CA GLN A 116 -5.16 7.72 5.29
C GLN A 116 -3.67 7.37 5.38
N ALA A 117 -3.03 7.00 4.27
CA ALA A 117 -1.60 6.70 4.23
C ALA A 117 -0.76 7.90 4.70
N ARG A 118 -1.09 9.11 4.23
CA ARG A 118 -0.44 10.35 4.67
C ARG A 118 -0.59 10.58 6.16
N ALA A 119 -1.80 10.36 6.72
CA ALA A 119 -2.04 10.51 8.15
C ALA A 119 -1.21 9.51 8.98
N LEU A 120 -1.12 8.27 8.53
CA LEU A 120 -0.34 7.22 9.19
C LEU A 120 1.18 7.49 9.14
N LEU A 121 1.66 8.00 8.02
CA LEU A 121 3.09 8.24 7.78
C LEU A 121 3.56 9.65 8.20
N ARG A 122 2.69 10.51 8.72
CA ARG A 122 3.02 11.92 9.04
C ARG A 122 4.23 12.11 9.98
N ARG A 123 4.54 11.11 10.80
CA ARG A 123 5.65 11.11 11.77
C ARG A 123 6.82 10.23 11.34
N SER A 124 6.80 9.68 10.14
CA SER A 124 7.84 8.76 9.66
C SER A 124 9.15 9.46 9.26
N GLY A 125 9.11 10.77 9.02
CA GLY A 125 10.21 11.52 8.40
C GLY A 125 10.29 11.38 6.88
N LEU A 126 9.50 10.49 6.28
CA LEU A 126 9.48 10.29 4.83
C LEU A 126 8.73 11.40 4.11
N ARG A 127 9.28 11.86 2.99
CA ARG A 127 8.57 12.75 2.07
C ARG A 127 7.55 11.94 1.26
N LEU A 128 6.29 12.35 1.31
CA LEU A 128 5.21 11.69 0.57
C LEU A 128 4.82 12.52 -0.65
N ILE A 129 4.83 11.90 -1.82
CA ILE A 129 4.37 12.45 -3.09
C ILE A 129 3.13 11.65 -3.47
N LEU A 130 1.97 12.30 -3.48
CA LEU A 130 0.70 11.63 -3.70
C LEU A 130 0.38 11.61 -5.20
N ALA A 131 0.19 10.40 -5.75
CA ALA A 131 -0.24 10.15 -7.11
C ALA A 131 -1.66 9.54 -7.10
N PRO A 132 -2.70 10.38 -7.10
CA PRO A 132 -4.08 9.91 -6.96
C PRO A 132 -4.58 9.22 -8.22
N THR A 133 -5.27 8.10 -8.03
CA THR A 133 -6.09 7.43 -9.04
C THR A 133 -7.58 7.70 -8.77
N PRO A 134 -8.47 7.51 -9.77
CA PRO A 134 -9.90 7.64 -9.57
C PRO A 134 -10.42 6.71 -8.46
N LEU A 135 -11.35 7.22 -7.65
CA LEU A 135 -12.11 6.40 -6.71
C LEU A 135 -13.24 5.72 -7.46
N ARG A 136 -13.15 4.41 -7.66
CA ARG A 136 -14.17 3.60 -8.34
C ARG A 136 -15.08 2.88 -7.37
N ASP A 137 -14.55 2.54 -6.19
CA ASP A 137 -15.38 1.94 -5.14
C ASP A 137 -16.30 2.98 -4.53
N ARG A 138 -17.55 2.97 -4.99
CA ARG A 138 -18.61 3.87 -4.49
C ARG A 138 -19.45 3.26 -3.39
N ARG A 139 -19.10 2.08 -2.89
CA ARG A 139 -19.81 1.46 -1.78
C ARG A 139 -19.76 2.40 -0.58
N TRP A 140 -20.93 2.84 -0.13
CA TRP A 140 -21.07 3.82 0.96
C TRP A 140 -20.32 3.41 2.22
N TRP A 141 -20.33 2.11 2.57
CA TRP A 141 -19.60 1.59 3.73
C TRP A 141 -18.09 1.77 3.60
N TYR A 142 -17.53 1.62 2.38
CA TYR A 142 -16.09 1.83 2.15
C TYR A 142 -15.70 3.28 2.43
N VAL A 143 -16.49 4.22 1.92
CA VAL A 143 -16.27 5.65 2.13
C VAL A 143 -16.45 6.01 3.61
N THR A 144 -17.50 5.52 4.26
CA THR A 144 -17.78 5.77 5.68
C THR A 144 -16.65 5.23 6.57
N VAL A 145 -16.21 3.99 6.35
CA VAL A 145 -15.08 3.41 7.11
C VAL A 145 -13.82 4.26 6.93
N ARG A 146 -13.52 4.73 5.72
CA ARG A 146 -12.36 5.60 5.49
C ARG A 146 -12.49 6.96 6.18
N LEU A 147 -13.67 7.56 6.17
CA LEU A 147 -13.93 8.83 6.87
C LEU A 147 -13.73 8.71 8.38
N VAL A 148 -13.98 7.55 8.98
CA VAL A 148 -13.69 7.29 10.40
C VAL A 148 -12.21 6.99 10.61
N LEU A 149 -11.59 6.17 9.76
CA LEU A 149 -10.21 5.74 9.94
C LEU A 149 -9.19 6.87 9.73
N ILE A 150 -9.47 7.84 8.86
CA ILE A 150 -8.57 8.96 8.59
C ILE A 150 -8.37 9.85 9.84
N PRO A 151 -9.41 10.33 10.53
CA PRO A 151 -9.25 11.08 11.79
C PRO A 151 -8.54 10.26 12.87
N LEU A 152 -8.88 8.98 13.04
CA LEU A 152 -8.20 8.10 14.00
C LEU A 152 -6.70 7.96 13.70
N ALA A 153 -6.34 7.85 12.42
CA ALA A 153 -4.95 7.83 12.00
C ALA A 153 -4.25 9.17 12.27
N MET A 154 -4.94 10.29 12.04
CA MET A 154 -4.43 11.63 12.34
C MET A 154 -4.16 11.84 13.84
N LEU A 155 -4.99 11.26 14.70
CA LEU A 155 -4.82 11.29 16.16
C LEU A 155 -3.78 10.26 16.67
N GLY A 156 -3.23 9.41 15.79
CA GLY A 156 -2.32 8.33 16.17
C GLY A 156 -3.00 7.13 16.82
N LEU A 157 -4.33 7.08 16.76
CA LEU A 157 -5.14 6.01 17.37
C LEU A 157 -5.48 4.86 16.40
N GLY A 158 -5.15 5.01 15.12
CA GLY A 158 -5.53 4.04 14.07
C GLY A 158 -5.08 2.60 14.33
N HIS A 159 -3.96 2.40 15.02
CA HIS A 159 -3.45 1.07 15.37
C HIS A 159 -3.99 0.54 16.72
N ARG A 160 -4.56 1.40 17.56
CA ARG A 160 -5.07 1.07 18.90
C ARG A 160 -6.59 0.96 18.98
N PHE A 161 -7.29 1.29 17.90
CA PHE A 161 -8.76 1.27 17.90
C PHE A 161 -9.28 -0.17 18.11
N PRO A 162 -10.02 -0.46 19.19
CA PRO A 162 -10.37 -1.82 19.58
C PRO A 162 -11.03 -2.66 18.49
N PRO A 163 -12.01 -2.16 17.71
CA PRO A 163 -12.59 -2.92 16.60
C PRO A 163 -11.57 -3.33 15.53
N LEU A 164 -10.58 -2.49 15.24
CA LEU A 164 -9.52 -2.82 14.29
C LEU A 164 -8.55 -3.86 14.86
N VAL A 165 -8.26 -3.79 16.16
CA VAL A 165 -7.43 -4.79 16.85
C VAL A 165 -8.11 -6.16 16.81
N LEU A 166 -9.42 -6.23 17.09
CA LEU A 166 -10.20 -7.46 17.01
C LEU A 166 -10.25 -8.00 15.58
N LEU A 167 -10.49 -7.15 14.59
CA LEU A 167 -10.49 -7.53 13.17
C LEU A 167 -9.13 -8.07 12.73
N ARG A 168 -8.03 -7.45 13.16
CA ARG A 168 -6.66 -7.95 12.90
C ARG A 168 -6.43 -9.32 13.51
N ARG A 169 -6.85 -9.55 14.77
CA ARG A 169 -6.73 -10.85 15.43
C ARG A 169 -7.52 -11.93 14.70
N ALA A 170 -8.74 -11.62 14.26
CA ALA A 170 -9.56 -12.54 13.47
C ALA A 170 -8.89 -12.85 12.12
N ARG A 171 -8.40 -11.84 11.39
CA ARG A 171 -7.68 -12.03 10.11
C ARG A 171 -6.36 -12.79 10.28
N ALA A 172 -5.60 -12.53 11.35
CA ALA A 172 -4.38 -13.27 11.63
C ALA A 172 -4.64 -14.76 11.86
N ARG A 173 -5.73 -15.11 12.59
CA ARG A 173 -6.15 -16.50 12.79
C ARG A 173 -6.56 -17.18 11.48
N LEU A 174 -7.29 -16.47 10.61
CA LEU A 174 -7.66 -16.98 9.28
C LEU A 174 -6.46 -17.15 8.34
N ALA A 175 -5.49 -16.25 8.43
CA ALA A 175 -4.27 -16.31 7.61
C ALA A 175 -3.29 -17.41 8.06
N SER A 176 -3.38 -17.87 9.31
CA SER A 176 -2.56 -18.95 9.85
C SER A 176 -3.19 -20.34 9.67
N TRP A 177 -4.41 -20.43 9.12
CA TRP A 177 -5.05 -21.72 8.86
C TRP A 177 -4.40 -22.36 7.64
N PRO A 178 -3.91 -23.61 7.76
CA PRO A 178 -3.35 -24.33 6.60
C PRO A 178 -4.45 -24.52 5.55
N VAL A 179 -4.13 -24.22 4.30
CA VAL A 179 -4.94 -24.54 3.11
C VAL A 179 -4.72 -25.98 2.78
#